data_1aa28de57fd48ee13acf552053322f3f
#
_entry.id   1aa28de57fd48ee13acf552053322f3f
#
_cell.length_a   1.000
_cell.length_b   1.000
_cell.length_c   1.000
_cell.angle_alpha   90.00
_cell.angle_beta   90.00
_cell.angle_gamma   90.00
#
_symmetry.space_group_name_H-M   'P 1'
#
loop_
_entity.id
_entity.type
_entity.pdbx_description
1 polymer ?
#
loop_
_entity_poly.entity_id
_entity_poly.type
_entity_poly.pdbx_seq_one_letter_code
_entity_poly.pdbx_strand_id
1 'polypeptide(L)'
;SFGAGELKRAESNGGYANIGNRDGYNWVWENTVNYNQTFGDHTLGVLGGMTAQAFVSENSSVSTADFEDGFLGFNSIQSGALRQAANSGIAEWQMLSYLARINYGYKGRYLLTLTGRVDGSSKFGKGNKYGFFPSVAGAWRVSEENFMKEMKAVSNLKLRASYGIVGNEGIPPYSSQGLMYNAEAYFGNTEIVKGLTPFTLSNQDLKWETTSQVNVGIDLGLFKNRLTLTADYYYKKTRDLLLTMPVAFNTGYDSVVSNVGNLMNQGFEVTLGAVPFAGKFSWNMDFTLGYNKNEITNLAGSQENLRGNSILGITYWTEITEGQPIGTIYGYKTDGIVQLGEDLSGIPFFAGKTLRHGDRKYVNKND
;
A
#
# COMPACT_ATOMS: atom_id res chain seq x y z
N SER A 1 1.10 30.23 -7.65
CA SER A 1 0.48 31.08 -8.67
C SER A 1 1.40 31.19 -9.87
N PHE A 2 0.83 31.32 -11.07
CA PHE A 2 1.57 31.48 -12.31
C PHE A 2 0.96 32.65 -13.07
N GLY A 3 1.79 33.59 -13.54
CA GLY A 3 1.37 34.69 -14.40
C GLY A 3 1.04 34.19 -15.80
N ALA A 4 0.29 35.02 -16.55
CA ALA A 4 0.07 34.79 -17.98
C ALA A 4 1.42 34.73 -18.73
N GLY A 5 1.63 33.72 -19.56
CA GLY A 5 2.89 33.51 -20.29
C GLY A 5 3.90 32.58 -19.62
N GLU A 6 3.71 32.19 -18.33
CA GLU A 6 4.62 31.26 -17.65
C GLU A 6 4.27 29.78 -17.94
N LEU A 7 2.99 29.46 -18.07
CA LEU A 7 2.47 28.15 -18.44
C LEU A 7 1.25 28.30 -19.37
N LYS A 8 1.06 27.36 -20.30
CA LYS A 8 -0.12 27.35 -21.20
C LYS A 8 -1.46 27.49 -20.48
N ARG A 9 -1.60 26.90 -19.29
CA ARG A 9 -2.82 27.01 -18.48
C ARG A 9 -2.99 28.41 -17.89
N ALA A 10 -1.90 29.10 -17.56
CA ALA A 10 -1.93 30.46 -17.08
C ALA A 10 -2.25 31.45 -18.21
N GLU A 11 -1.74 31.22 -19.42
CA GLU A 11 -2.11 32.02 -20.62
C GLU A 11 -3.60 31.94 -20.91
N SER A 12 -4.18 30.73 -20.89
CA SER A 12 -5.61 30.54 -21.18
C SER A 12 -6.56 31.13 -20.16
N ASN A 13 -6.10 31.36 -18.91
CA ASN A 13 -6.92 31.83 -17.80
C ASN A 13 -6.49 33.21 -17.25
N GLY A 14 -5.62 33.95 -17.93
CA GLY A 14 -5.16 35.25 -17.47
C GLY A 14 -4.36 35.22 -16.15
N GLY A 15 -3.71 34.05 -15.85
CA GLY A 15 -3.11 33.75 -14.56
C GLY A 15 -4.02 32.87 -13.67
N TYR A 16 -3.41 32.06 -12.81
CA TYR A 16 -4.11 31.14 -11.92
C TYR A 16 -3.44 31.09 -10.55
N ALA A 17 -4.22 31.16 -9.48
CA ALA A 17 -3.75 30.97 -8.11
C ALA A 17 -4.64 29.99 -7.35
N ASN A 18 -4.01 29.19 -6.50
CA ASN A 18 -4.68 28.28 -5.57
C ASN A 18 -4.04 28.40 -4.18
N ILE A 19 -4.87 28.50 -3.16
CA ILE A 19 -4.49 28.35 -1.75
C ILE A 19 -5.26 27.18 -1.19
N GLY A 20 -4.55 26.23 -0.59
CA GLY A 20 -5.14 25.11 0.14
C GLY A 20 -4.56 25.03 1.54
N ASN A 21 -5.43 24.86 2.52
CA ASN A 21 -5.07 24.56 3.90
C ASN A 21 -5.52 23.15 4.23
N ARG A 22 -4.71 22.47 5.02
CA ARG A 22 -5.05 21.17 5.56
C ARG A 22 -4.60 21.12 7.01
N ASP A 23 -5.56 20.92 7.89
CA ASP A 23 -5.35 20.71 9.30
C ASP A 23 -5.76 19.29 9.67
N GLY A 24 -5.14 18.73 10.67
CA GLY A 24 -5.50 17.42 11.14
C GLY A 24 -4.83 17.08 12.44
N TYR A 25 -5.48 16.22 13.18
CA TYR A 25 -4.91 15.66 14.39
C TYR A 25 -5.20 14.16 14.44
N ASN A 26 -4.30 13.44 15.08
CA ASN A 26 -4.51 12.09 15.51
C ASN A 26 -4.15 11.95 16.97
N TRP A 27 -4.85 11.07 17.66
CA TRP A 27 -4.49 10.68 19.00
C TRP A 27 -4.53 9.16 19.12
N VAL A 28 -3.65 8.66 19.96
CA VAL A 28 -3.57 7.24 20.31
C VAL A 28 -3.53 7.16 21.82
N TRP A 29 -4.41 6.33 22.38
CA TRP A 29 -4.43 5.97 23.78
C TRP A 29 -4.16 4.49 23.93
N GLU A 30 -3.09 4.15 24.62
CA GLU A 30 -2.62 2.79 24.75
C GLU A 30 -2.39 2.43 26.22
N ASN A 31 -2.92 1.28 26.62
CA ASN A 31 -2.69 0.71 27.92
C ASN A 31 -2.26 -0.73 27.78
N THR A 32 -1.20 -1.10 28.47
CA THR A 32 -0.68 -2.46 28.51
C THR A 32 -0.37 -2.87 29.94
N VAL A 33 -0.64 -4.12 30.22
CA VAL A 33 -0.28 -4.80 31.46
C VAL A 33 0.64 -5.96 31.12
N ASN A 34 1.81 -5.99 31.77
CA ASN A 34 2.80 -7.03 31.57
C ASN A 34 3.02 -7.79 32.89
N TYR A 35 3.02 -9.10 32.79
CA TYR A 35 3.42 -10.00 33.88
C TYR A 35 4.55 -10.90 33.40
N ASN A 36 5.67 -10.93 34.12
CA ASN A 36 6.81 -11.78 33.79
C ASN A 36 7.26 -12.53 35.05
N GLN A 37 7.40 -13.83 34.92
CA GLN A 37 7.79 -14.69 36.03
C GLN A 37 8.66 -15.85 35.54
N THR A 38 9.61 -16.27 36.41
CA THR A 38 10.44 -17.45 36.20
C THR A 38 10.17 -18.45 37.30
N PHE A 39 9.90 -19.70 36.94
CA PHE A 39 9.61 -20.81 37.83
C PHE A 39 10.60 -21.96 37.52
N GLY A 40 11.72 -22.01 38.22
CA GLY A 40 12.76 -22.96 37.90
C GLY A 40 13.26 -22.85 36.46
N ASP A 41 13.06 -23.88 35.66
CA ASP A 41 13.45 -23.91 34.23
C ASP A 41 12.45 -23.22 33.28
N HIS A 42 11.33 -22.71 33.79
CA HIS A 42 10.24 -22.13 33.00
C HIS A 42 10.21 -20.63 33.14
N THR A 43 10.08 -19.93 32.03
CA THR A 43 9.83 -18.49 31.96
C THR A 43 8.47 -18.23 31.32
N LEU A 44 7.64 -17.39 31.94
CA LEU A 44 6.33 -17.02 31.46
C LEU A 44 6.25 -15.49 31.40
N GLY A 45 5.92 -14.96 30.25
CA GLY A 45 5.57 -13.56 30.08
C GLY A 45 4.15 -13.47 29.52
N VAL A 46 3.30 -12.68 30.13
CA VAL A 46 1.93 -12.41 29.66
C VAL A 46 1.75 -10.92 29.49
N LEU A 47 1.24 -10.51 28.34
CA LEU A 47 0.88 -9.14 28.06
C LEU A 47 -0.60 -9.10 27.65
N GLY A 48 -1.34 -8.17 28.23
CA GLY A 48 -2.68 -7.77 27.79
C GLY A 48 -2.69 -6.27 27.51
N GLY A 49 -3.42 -5.84 26.48
CA GLY A 49 -3.46 -4.43 26.12
C GLY A 49 -4.72 -4.02 25.36
N MET A 50 -4.96 -2.73 25.39
CA MET A 50 -6.03 -2.06 24.65
C MET A 50 -5.47 -0.79 24.03
N THR A 51 -5.81 -0.52 22.77
CA THR A 51 -5.46 0.71 22.06
C THR A 51 -6.71 1.33 21.45
N ALA A 52 -6.91 2.62 21.66
CA ALA A 52 -7.92 3.41 20.97
C ALA A 52 -7.21 4.49 20.16
N GLN A 53 -7.64 4.67 18.92
CA GLN A 53 -7.06 5.63 18.01
C GLN A 53 -8.16 6.37 17.24
N ALA A 54 -7.98 7.68 17.04
CA ALA A 54 -8.81 8.46 16.14
C ALA A 54 -7.96 9.41 15.31
N PHE A 55 -8.42 9.66 14.11
CA PHE A 55 -7.83 10.57 13.14
C PHE A 55 -8.92 11.46 12.56
N VAL A 56 -8.61 12.75 12.49
CA VAL A 56 -9.45 13.77 11.84
C VAL A 56 -8.56 14.59 10.92
N SER A 57 -9.01 14.84 9.71
CA SER A 57 -8.35 15.75 8.78
C SER A 57 -9.37 16.64 8.10
N GLU A 58 -9.19 17.92 8.21
CA GLU A 58 -10.00 18.94 7.56
C GLU A 58 -9.18 19.61 6.47
N ASN A 59 -9.80 19.90 5.36
CA ASN A 59 -9.15 20.60 4.26
C ASN A 59 -10.07 21.68 3.71
N SER A 60 -9.48 22.77 3.28
CA SER A 60 -10.15 23.83 2.55
C SER A 60 -9.25 24.35 1.44
N SER A 61 -9.83 24.72 0.31
CA SER A 61 -9.08 25.33 -0.79
C SER A 61 -9.93 26.37 -1.52
N VAL A 62 -9.25 27.37 -2.01
CA VAL A 62 -9.82 28.40 -2.90
C VAL A 62 -8.91 28.55 -4.10
N SER A 63 -9.50 28.58 -5.29
CA SER A 63 -8.80 28.87 -6.54
C SER A 63 -9.46 30.01 -7.29
N THR A 64 -8.63 30.85 -7.86
CA THR A 64 -9.07 31.99 -8.68
C THR A 64 -8.20 32.10 -9.93
N ALA A 65 -8.73 32.77 -10.94
CA ALA A 65 -8.02 33.04 -12.18
C ALA A 65 -8.31 34.46 -12.65
N ASP A 66 -7.70 34.87 -13.79
CA ASP A 66 -7.87 36.17 -14.39
C ASP A 66 -7.37 37.31 -13.52
N PHE A 67 -6.06 37.32 -13.30
CA PHE A 67 -5.36 38.37 -12.57
C PHE A 67 -4.87 39.43 -13.55
N GLU A 68 -5.22 40.71 -13.37
CA GLU A 68 -4.69 41.84 -14.15
C GLU A 68 -3.16 41.94 -13.96
N ASP A 69 -2.69 41.64 -12.78
CA ASP A 69 -1.29 41.72 -12.36
C ASP A 69 -0.91 40.50 -11.54
N GLY A 70 0.13 39.79 -11.97
CA GLY A 70 0.66 38.60 -11.28
C GLY A 70 1.63 38.90 -10.14
N PHE A 71 1.92 40.18 -9.82
CA PHE A 71 2.96 40.60 -8.88
C PHE A 71 2.79 40.03 -7.46
N LEU A 72 1.58 40.04 -6.93
CA LEU A 72 1.29 39.51 -5.60
C LEU A 72 1.02 37.98 -5.61
N GLY A 73 0.72 37.41 -6.75
CA GLY A 73 0.44 35.97 -6.91
C GLY A 73 -0.58 35.45 -5.91
N PHE A 74 -0.27 34.35 -5.24
CA PHE A 74 -1.17 33.74 -4.24
C PHE A 74 -1.32 34.57 -2.94
N ASN A 75 -0.50 35.60 -2.71
CA ASN A 75 -0.64 36.48 -1.56
C ASN A 75 -1.83 37.46 -1.71
N SER A 76 -2.44 37.53 -2.88
CA SER A 76 -3.64 38.33 -3.14
C SER A 76 -4.63 37.54 -3.99
N ILE A 77 -5.10 36.41 -3.48
CA ILE A 77 -6.00 35.51 -4.21
C ILE A 77 -7.34 36.18 -4.54
N GLN A 78 -7.75 37.17 -3.77
CA GLN A 78 -8.96 37.95 -4.00
C GLN A 78 -8.88 38.87 -5.23
N SER A 79 -7.68 39.14 -5.77
CA SER A 79 -7.47 39.99 -6.94
C SER A 79 -7.81 39.30 -8.25
N GLY A 80 -7.99 37.96 -8.25
CA GLY A 80 -8.47 37.24 -9.43
C GLY A 80 -9.95 37.54 -9.71
N ALA A 81 -10.26 37.96 -10.93
CA ALA A 81 -11.62 38.30 -11.34
C ALA A 81 -12.55 37.10 -11.42
N LEU A 82 -12.00 35.91 -11.76
CA LEU A 82 -12.77 34.67 -11.89
C LEU A 82 -12.53 33.72 -10.70
N ARG A 83 -13.52 33.58 -9.84
CA ARG A 83 -13.52 32.52 -8.82
C ARG A 83 -13.75 31.16 -9.49
N GLN A 84 -12.75 30.30 -9.42
CA GLN A 84 -12.81 28.98 -10.04
C GLN A 84 -13.47 27.93 -9.15
N ALA A 85 -13.04 27.82 -7.90
CA ALA A 85 -13.60 26.88 -6.94
C ALA A 85 -13.33 27.29 -5.49
N ALA A 86 -14.25 26.96 -4.61
CA ALA A 86 -14.06 26.94 -3.16
C ALA A 86 -14.53 25.56 -2.67
N ASN A 87 -13.64 24.82 -2.03
CA ASN A 87 -13.90 23.46 -1.57
C ASN A 87 -13.53 23.32 -0.11
N SER A 88 -14.25 22.48 0.60
CA SER A 88 -13.91 22.04 1.96
C SER A 88 -14.28 20.58 2.12
N GLY A 89 -13.61 19.89 3.02
CA GLY A 89 -13.90 18.49 3.31
C GLY A 89 -13.37 18.08 4.67
N ILE A 90 -13.95 17.04 5.22
CA ILE A 90 -13.52 16.38 6.46
C ILE A 90 -13.40 14.88 6.22
N ALA A 91 -12.38 14.28 6.80
CA ALA A 91 -12.18 12.84 6.80
C ALA A 91 -11.85 12.37 8.21
N GLU A 92 -12.62 11.42 8.72
CA GLU A 92 -12.49 10.88 10.07
C GLU A 92 -12.48 9.36 10.05
N TRP A 93 -11.69 8.76 10.94
CA TRP A 93 -11.78 7.35 11.23
C TRP A 93 -11.33 7.05 12.66
N GLN A 94 -11.79 5.93 13.18
CA GLN A 94 -11.49 5.47 14.53
C GLN A 94 -11.17 3.98 14.49
N MET A 95 -10.28 3.56 15.40
CA MET A 95 -9.92 2.16 15.59
C MET A 95 -9.84 1.83 17.08
N LEU A 96 -10.38 0.68 17.46
CA LEU A 96 -10.31 0.11 18.79
C LEU A 96 -9.69 -1.28 18.70
N SER A 97 -8.67 -1.53 19.49
CA SER A 97 -7.89 -2.77 19.43
C SER A 97 -7.70 -3.39 20.80
N TYR A 98 -7.73 -4.71 20.85
CA TYR A 98 -7.38 -5.52 22.02
C TYR A 98 -6.27 -6.49 21.66
N LEU A 99 -5.27 -6.61 22.53
CA LEU A 99 -4.09 -7.43 22.32
C LEU A 99 -3.86 -8.34 23.52
N ALA A 100 -3.57 -9.61 23.26
CA ALA A 100 -3.03 -10.54 24.24
C ALA A 100 -1.82 -11.26 23.66
N ARG A 101 -0.75 -11.43 24.47
CA ARG A 101 0.45 -12.18 24.11
C ARG A 101 0.93 -13.02 25.27
N ILE A 102 1.31 -14.24 24.97
CA ILE A 102 1.96 -15.17 25.90
C ILE A 102 3.32 -15.56 25.32
N ASN A 103 4.37 -15.32 26.07
CA ASN A 103 5.72 -15.80 25.80
C ASN A 103 6.06 -16.88 26.83
N TYR A 104 6.45 -18.05 26.37
CA TYR A 104 6.86 -19.17 27.21
C TYR A 104 8.22 -19.65 26.78
N GLY A 105 9.09 -19.87 27.75
CA GLY A 105 10.41 -20.43 27.58
C GLY A 105 10.66 -21.60 28.52
N TYR A 106 11.25 -22.69 27.99
CA TYR A 106 11.68 -23.84 28.80
C TYR A 106 13.19 -24.01 28.66
N LYS A 107 13.87 -23.97 29.80
CA LYS A 107 15.33 -24.09 29.92
C LYS A 107 16.12 -23.09 29.04
N GLY A 108 15.48 -22.01 28.61
CA GLY A 108 16.06 -21.08 27.65
C GLY A 108 16.33 -21.69 26.26
N ARG A 109 15.88 -22.92 26.00
CA ARG A 109 16.09 -23.68 24.76
C ARG A 109 14.90 -23.67 23.84
N TYR A 110 13.71 -23.89 24.39
CA TYR A 110 12.45 -23.95 23.66
C TYR A 110 11.67 -22.70 23.98
N LEU A 111 11.34 -21.95 22.95
CA LEU A 111 10.65 -20.68 23.08
C LEU A 111 9.34 -20.76 22.28
N LEU A 112 8.24 -20.32 22.87
CA LEU A 112 6.93 -20.25 22.25
C LEU A 112 6.32 -18.86 22.50
N THR A 113 5.81 -18.24 21.43
CA THR A 113 5.04 -17.00 21.51
C THR A 113 3.67 -17.24 20.89
N LEU A 114 2.61 -16.91 21.64
CA LEU A 114 1.24 -16.87 21.14
C LEU A 114 0.76 -15.42 21.22
N THR A 115 0.15 -14.91 20.14
CA THR A 115 -0.42 -13.57 20.12
C THR A 115 -1.83 -13.64 19.52
N GLY A 116 -2.76 -12.92 20.10
CA GLY A 116 -4.08 -12.68 19.54
C GLY A 116 -4.38 -11.19 19.59
N ARG A 117 -4.85 -10.64 18.46
CA ARG A 117 -5.25 -9.24 18.34
C ARG A 117 -6.64 -9.15 17.69
N VAL A 118 -7.50 -8.35 18.27
CA VAL A 118 -8.80 -7.98 17.71
C VAL A 118 -8.77 -6.49 17.40
N ASP A 119 -8.99 -6.13 16.15
CA ASP A 119 -9.03 -4.74 15.71
C ASP A 119 -10.40 -4.41 15.14
N GLY A 120 -10.98 -3.29 15.56
CA GLY A 120 -12.26 -2.78 15.08
C GLY A 120 -12.10 -1.40 14.45
N SER A 121 -12.41 -1.29 13.15
CA SER A 121 -12.28 -0.04 12.38
C SER A 121 -13.64 0.53 11.98
N SER A 122 -13.76 1.86 12.06
CA SER A 122 -14.95 2.59 11.61
C SER A 122 -15.10 2.65 10.08
N LYS A 123 -14.05 2.30 9.32
CA LYS A 123 -14.05 2.33 7.85
C LYS A 123 -14.93 1.26 7.22
N PHE A 124 -15.16 0.16 7.95
CA PHE A 124 -15.94 -0.97 7.48
C PHE A 124 -17.42 -0.88 7.85
N GLY A 125 -18.25 -1.57 7.10
CA GLY A 125 -19.70 -1.64 7.30
C GLY A 125 -20.09 -2.35 8.61
N LYS A 126 -21.35 -2.23 8.95
CA LYS A 126 -21.91 -2.89 10.14
C LYS A 126 -21.78 -4.41 10.00
N GLY A 127 -21.18 -5.06 10.98
CA GLY A 127 -20.93 -6.50 10.98
C GLY A 127 -19.51 -6.91 10.57
N ASN A 128 -18.78 -6.08 9.83
CA ASN A 128 -17.43 -6.37 9.34
C ASN A 128 -16.33 -5.50 10.00
N LYS A 129 -16.70 -4.70 11.01
CA LYS A 129 -15.76 -3.76 11.66
C LYS A 129 -14.60 -4.47 12.36
N TYR A 130 -14.83 -5.63 12.96
CA TYR A 130 -13.85 -6.33 13.77
C TYR A 130 -13.18 -7.47 13.00
N GLY A 131 -11.83 -7.48 13.05
CA GLY A 131 -10.98 -8.58 12.57
C GLY A 131 -10.23 -9.23 13.72
N PHE A 132 -10.01 -10.56 13.65
CA PHE A 132 -9.18 -11.29 14.59
C PHE A 132 -7.90 -11.78 13.92
N PHE A 133 -6.76 -11.47 14.51
CA PHE A 133 -5.43 -11.66 13.94
C PHE A 133 -4.54 -12.46 14.91
N PRO A 134 -4.60 -13.81 14.87
CA PRO A 134 -3.76 -14.68 15.68
C PRO A 134 -2.38 -14.86 15.09
N SER A 135 -1.39 -15.15 15.96
CA SER A 135 -0.09 -15.64 15.54
C SER A 135 0.52 -16.60 16.55
N VAL A 136 1.35 -17.52 16.04
CA VAL A 136 2.16 -18.45 16.82
C VAL A 136 3.58 -18.46 16.27
N ALA A 137 4.57 -18.40 17.17
CA ALA A 137 5.98 -18.54 16.82
C ALA A 137 6.67 -19.49 17.79
N GLY A 138 7.49 -20.38 17.24
CA GLY A 138 8.34 -21.29 18.01
C GLY A 138 9.80 -21.10 17.62
N ALA A 139 10.68 -21.25 18.63
CA ALA A 139 12.12 -21.28 18.37
C ALA A 139 12.80 -22.34 19.25
N TRP A 140 13.77 -23.00 18.65
CA TRP A 140 14.62 -23.99 19.31
C TRP A 140 16.07 -23.56 19.23
N ARG A 141 16.67 -23.30 20.40
CA ARG A 141 18.10 -22.98 20.53
C ARG A 141 18.88 -24.30 20.61
N VAL A 142 19.17 -24.87 19.44
CA VAL A 142 19.85 -26.17 19.31
C VAL A 142 21.24 -26.13 19.93
N SER A 143 21.95 -25.01 19.86
CA SER A 143 23.28 -24.83 20.47
C SER A 143 23.28 -25.02 21.99
N GLU A 144 22.15 -24.89 22.67
CA GLU A 144 22.03 -25.10 24.11
C GLU A 144 21.82 -26.58 24.51
N GLU A 145 21.64 -27.46 23.51
CA GLU A 145 21.46 -28.88 23.76
C GLU A 145 22.77 -29.58 24.17
N ASN A 146 22.67 -30.63 24.97
CA ASN A 146 23.84 -31.32 25.50
C ASN A 146 24.73 -31.92 24.40
N PHE A 147 24.13 -32.43 23.31
CA PHE A 147 24.84 -33.00 22.16
C PHE A 147 25.62 -31.97 21.33
N MET A 148 25.28 -30.65 21.47
CA MET A 148 25.95 -29.56 20.77
C MET A 148 27.13 -28.97 21.56
N LYS A 149 27.24 -29.22 22.86
CA LYS A 149 28.26 -28.63 23.74
C LYS A 149 29.70 -28.98 23.33
N GLU A 150 29.91 -30.12 22.66
CA GLU A 150 31.21 -30.55 22.20
C GLU A 150 31.62 -29.89 20.87
N MET A 151 30.66 -29.29 20.15
CA MET A 151 30.87 -28.66 18.86
C MET A 151 31.42 -27.23 19.03
N LYS A 152 32.68 -27.08 19.46
CA LYS A 152 33.33 -25.79 19.76
C LYS A 152 33.28 -24.76 18.61
N ALA A 153 33.10 -25.18 17.39
CA ALA A 153 33.00 -24.31 16.23
C ALA A 153 31.64 -23.59 16.17
N VAL A 154 30.56 -24.22 16.70
CA VAL A 154 29.21 -23.66 16.69
C VAL A 154 28.99 -22.83 17.95
N SER A 155 28.83 -21.52 17.80
CA SER A 155 28.60 -20.60 18.91
C SER A 155 27.12 -20.36 19.17
N ASN A 156 26.30 -20.41 18.12
CA ASN A 156 24.86 -20.29 18.18
C ASN A 156 24.24 -21.10 17.03
N LEU A 157 23.20 -21.83 17.34
CA LEU A 157 22.34 -22.47 16.35
C LEU A 157 20.91 -22.39 16.87
N LYS A 158 20.06 -21.65 16.14
CA LYS A 158 18.65 -21.48 16.51
C LYS A 158 17.78 -21.69 15.28
N LEU A 159 16.80 -22.54 15.41
CA LEU A 159 15.75 -22.76 14.41
C LEU A 159 14.49 -21.99 14.82
N ARG A 160 13.84 -21.38 13.84
CA ARG A 160 12.63 -20.57 14.04
C ARG A 160 11.54 -21.00 13.06
N ALA A 161 10.30 -21.03 13.53
CA ALA A 161 9.12 -21.19 12.70
C ALA A 161 7.99 -20.34 13.25
N SER A 162 7.23 -19.70 12.36
CA SER A 162 6.07 -18.92 12.77
C SER A 162 4.96 -18.98 11.72
N TYR A 163 3.73 -18.83 12.23
CA TYR A 163 2.54 -18.61 11.43
C TYR A 163 1.74 -17.47 12.05
N GLY A 164 1.22 -16.57 11.21
CA GLY A 164 0.38 -15.47 11.68
C GLY A 164 -0.55 -14.96 10.61
N ILE A 165 -1.60 -14.29 11.07
CA ILE A 165 -2.55 -13.57 10.22
C ILE A 165 -2.49 -12.10 10.62
N VAL A 166 -2.40 -11.20 9.63
CA VAL A 166 -2.50 -9.75 9.80
C VAL A 166 -3.61 -9.19 8.93
N GLY A 167 -4.29 -8.16 9.44
CA GLY A 167 -5.30 -7.42 8.71
C GLY A 167 -4.76 -6.12 8.13
N ASN A 168 -5.36 -5.70 7.04
CA ASN A 168 -5.15 -4.40 6.44
C ASN A 168 -6.49 -3.69 6.23
N GLU A 169 -6.55 -2.39 6.61
CA GLU A 169 -7.70 -1.50 6.42
C GLU A 169 -7.38 -0.34 5.47
N GLY A 170 -6.49 -0.57 4.49
CA GLY A 170 -5.92 0.44 3.60
C GLY A 170 -6.92 1.09 2.63
N ILE A 171 -8.11 1.44 3.10
CA ILE A 171 -9.16 2.15 2.37
C ILE A 171 -9.39 3.55 2.94
N PRO A 172 -9.84 4.52 2.12
CA PRO A 172 -10.29 5.82 2.61
C PRO A 172 -11.41 5.70 3.64
N PRO A 173 -11.56 6.64 4.57
CA PRO A 173 -12.76 6.76 5.40
C PRO A 173 -14.02 6.79 4.54
N TYR A 174 -15.11 6.25 5.08
CA TYR A 174 -16.43 6.20 4.43
C TYR A 174 -16.54 5.32 3.18
N SER A 175 -15.52 4.53 2.80
CA SER A 175 -15.56 3.66 1.62
C SER A 175 -16.68 2.63 1.63
N SER A 176 -17.19 2.25 2.81
CA SER A 176 -18.38 1.38 2.94
C SER A 176 -19.71 2.10 2.74
N GLN A 177 -19.69 3.44 2.66
CA GLN A 177 -20.88 4.29 2.57
C GLN A 177 -21.07 4.81 1.15
N GLY A 178 -22.32 5.05 0.74
CA GLY A 178 -22.63 5.80 -0.46
C GLY A 178 -22.46 7.29 -0.20
N LEU A 179 -21.48 7.91 -0.87
CA LEU A 179 -21.26 9.34 -0.79
C LEU A 179 -22.01 10.06 -1.90
N MET A 180 -22.43 11.29 -1.59
CA MET A 180 -23.08 12.19 -2.56
C MET A 180 -22.22 13.46 -2.69
N TYR A 181 -22.24 14.08 -3.85
CA TYR A 181 -21.63 15.38 -4.06
C TYR A 181 -22.61 16.39 -4.62
N ASN A 182 -22.28 17.67 -4.47
CA ASN A 182 -23.07 18.76 -5.03
C ASN A 182 -22.96 18.74 -6.55
N ALA A 183 -24.09 18.73 -7.23
CA ALA A 183 -24.21 18.83 -8.67
C ALA A 183 -25.04 20.07 -9.03
N GLU A 184 -24.70 20.68 -10.14
CA GLU A 184 -25.46 21.80 -10.71
C GLU A 184 -26.12 21.32 -12.00
N ALA A 185 -27.41 21.57 -12.13
CA ALA A 185 -28.18 21.24 -13.33
C ALA A 185 -28.88 22.49 -13.87
N TYR A 186 -28.95 22.61 -15.18
CA TYR A 186 -29.69 23.65 -15.86
C TYR A 186 -31.07 23.12 -16.26
N PHE A 187 -32.11 23.68 -15.67
CA PHE A 187 -33.49 23.41 -16.07
C PHE A 187 -34.05 24.64 -16.78
N GLY A 188 -34.15 24.56 -18.12
CA GLY A 188 -34.53 25.72 -18.94
C GLY A 188 -33.39 26.69 -19.20
N ASN A 189 -33.69 27.91 -19.59
CA ASN A 189 -32.70 28.80 -20.21
C ASN A 189 -31.85 29.65 -19.24
N THR A 190 -32.08 29.66 -17.93
CA THR A 190 -31.44 30.69 -17.08
C THR A 190 -31.18 30.31 -15.63
N GLU A 191 -31.67 29.21 -15.12
CA GLU A 191 -31.57 28.93 -13.69
C GLU A 191 -30.69 27.69 -13.39
N ILE A 192 -29.63 27.92 -12.60
CA ILE A 192 -28.80 26.84 -12.07
C ILE A 192 -29.47 26.30 -10.81
N VAL A 193 -29.90 25.06 -10.84
CA VAL A 193 -30.43 24.35 -9.67
C VAL A 193 -29.33 23.52 -9.05
N LYS A 194 -29.05 23.74 -7.77
CA LYS A 194 -28.12 22.93 -6.99
C LYS A 194 -28.82 21.70 -6.46
N GLY A 195 -28.25 20.55 -6.68
CA GLY A 195 -28.74 19.27 -6.22
C GLY A 195 -27.63 18.40 -5.66
N LEU A 196 -27.99 17.19 -5.25
CA LEU A 196 -27.04 16.14 -4.85
C LEU A 196 -27.11 15.01 -5.86
N THR A 197 -25.96 14.51 -6.26
CA THR A 197 -25.87 13.31 -7.10
C THR A 197 -25.02 12.25 -6.41
N PRO A 198 -25.32 10.97 -6.57
CA PRO A 198 -24.49 9.88 -6.06
C PRO A 198 -23.07 9.98 -6.62
N PHE A 199 -22.06 9.74 -5.77
CA PHE A 199 -20.66 9.76 -6.14
C PHE A 199 -20.00 8.39 -6.03
N THR A 200 -20.17 7.71 -4.89
CA THR A 200 -19.64 6.37 -4.69
C THR A 200 -20.75 5.37 -4.43
N LEU A 201 -20.62 4.19 -5.00
CA LEU A 201 -21.51 3.08 -4.70
C LEU A 201 -21.19 2.54 -3.29
N SER A 202 -22.21 2.43 -2.46
CA SER A 202 -22.09 1.85 -1.12
C SER A 202 -21.74 0.37 -1.19
N ASN A 203 -20.79 -0.07 -0.35
CA ASN A 203 -20.49 -1.48 -0.15
C ASN A 203 -20.42 -1.79 1.36
N GLN A 204 -21.54 -2.20 1.93
CA GLN A 204 -21.64 -2.54 3.36
C GLN A 204 -20.95 -3.86 3.72
N ASP A 205 -20.62 -4.69 2.72
CA ASP A 205 -19.94 -5.98 2.90
C ASP A 205 -18.42 -5.86 2.95
N LEU A 206 -17.89 -4.62 2.80
CA LEU A 206 -16.45 -4.37 2.95
C LEU A 206 -15.94 -4.90 4.29
N LYS A 207 -14.88 -5.70 4.21
CA LYS A 207 -14.21 -6.35 5.33
C LYS A 207 -12.68 -6.20 5.24
N TRP A 208 -12.01 -6.62 6.28
CA TRP A 208 -10.56 -6.63 6.36
C TRP A 208 -9.93 -7.46 5.24
N GLU A 209 -8.96 -6.89 4.56
CA GLU A 209 -8.00 -7.65 3.77
C GLU A 209 -7.11 -8.43 4.74
N THR A 210 -6.87 -9.71 4.50
CA THR A 210 -6.13 -10.57 5.41
C THR A 210 -4.93 -11.21 4.73
N THR A 211 -3.76 -11.14 5.38
CA THR A 211 -2.55 -11.82 4.95
C THR A 211 -2.18 -12.90 5.96
N SER A 212 -2.19 -14.15 5.54
CA SER A 212 -1.61 -15.27 6.27
C SER A 212 -0.15 -15.46 5.86
N GLN A 213 0.74 -15.63 6.82
CA GLN A 213 2.17 -15.81 6.58
C GLN A 213 2.71 -17.01 7.36
N VAL A 214 3.48 -17.84 6.67
CA VAL A 214 4.40 -18.82 7.26
C VAL A 214 5.82 -18.28 7.08
N ASN A 215 6.63 -18.38 8.13
CA ASN A 215 8.06 -18.07 8.06
C ASN A 215 8.83 -19.19 8.76
N VAL A 216 9.93 -19.64 8.16
CA VAL A 216 10.90 -20.54 8.76
C VAL A 216 12.29 -19.96 8.61
N GLY A 217 13.10 -20.05 9.66
CA GLY A 217 14.42 -19.41 9.65
C GLY A 217 15.44 -20.17 10.50
N ILE A 218 16.71 -19.88 10.20
CA ILE A 218 17.87 -20.40 10.91
C ILE A 218 18.81 -19.24 11.27
N ASP A 219 19.26 -19.21 12.49
CA ASP A 219 20.33 -18.33 12.97
C ASP A 219 21.53 -19.20 13.34
N LEU A 220 22.65 -19.05 12.63
CA LEU A 220 23.90 -19.78 12.85
C LEU A 220 25.02 -18.81 13.17
N GLY A 221 25.74 -19.06 14.25
CA GLY A 221 26.95 -18.36 14.61
C GLY A 221 28.11 -19.33 14.76
N LEU A 222 29.22 -19.08 14.13
CA LEU A 222 30.40 -19.91 14.15
C LEU A 222 31.61 -19.13 14.70
N PHE A 223 32.56 -19.86 15.29
CA PHE A 223 33.85 -19.34 15.74
C PHE A 223 33.73 -18.13 16.69
N LYS A 224 32.90 -18.26 17.75
CA LYS A 224 32.55 -17.18 18.69
C LYS A 224 31.84 -16.02 18.00
N ASN A 225 30.90 -16.35 17.08
CA ASN A 225 30.13 -15.42 16.25
C ASN A 225 30.99 -14.55 15.31
N ARG A 226 32.20 -15.00 14.97
CA ARG A 226 33.00 -14.33 13.92
C ARG A 226 32.41 -14.51 12.52
N LEU A 227 31.68 -15.57 12.31
CA LEU A 227 30.88 -15.80 11.13
C LEU A 227 29.43 -16.02 11.57
N THR A 228 28.52 -15.25 11.03
CA THR A 228 27.07 -15.35 11.32
C THR A 228 26.29 -15.52 10.04
N LEU A 229 25.28 -16.37 10.09
CA LEU A 229 24.32 -16.58 9.01
C LEU A 229 22.92 -16.48 9.62
N THR A 230 22.10 -15.62 9.04
CA THR A 230 20.64 -15.65 9.25
C THR A 230 20.02 -15.92 7.88
N ALA A 231 19.18 -16.94 7.80
CA ALA A 231 18.44 -17.25 6.58
C ALA A 231 16.97 -17.50 6.92
N ASP A 232 16.10 -16.85 6.18
CA ASP A 232 14.66 -16.94 6.32
C ASP A 232 14.01 -17.28 4.98
N TYR A 233 13.02 -18.14 5.02
CA TYR A 233 12.07 -18.38 3.93
C TYR A 233 10.68 -18.01 4.39
N TYR A 234 9.94 -17.26 3.58
CA TYR A 234 8.57 -16.89 3.85
C TYR A 234 7.62 -17.19 2.71
N TYR A 235 6.39 -17.50 3.06
CA TYR A 235 5.27 -17.62 2.15
C TYR A 235 4.08 -16.84 2.73
N LYS A 236 3.58 -15.86 1.95
CA LYS A 236 2.46 -14.97 2.31
C LYS A 236 1.33 -15.16 1.32
N LYS A 237 0.12 -15.29 1.82
CA LYS A 237 -1.10 -15.30 1.02
C LYS A 237 -2.05 -14.22 1.52
N THR A 238 -2.24 -13.19 0.71
CA THR A 238 -3.22 -12.13 0.95
C THR A 238 -4.52 -12.51 0.26
N ARG A 239 -5.61 -12.38 0.97
CA ARG A 239 -6.98 -12.64 0.50
C ARG A 239 -7.82 -11.40 0.69
N ASP A 240 -8.92 -11.33 -0.10
CA ASP A 240 -9.88 -10.23 0.00
C ASP A 240 -9.20 -8.87 -0.21
N LEU A 241 -8.33 -8.75 -1.24
CA LEU A 241 -7.65 -7.50 -1.59
C LEU A 241 -8.65 -6.35 -1.71
N LEU A 242 -8.36 -5.24 -1.08
CA LEU A 242 -9.19 -4.03 -1.13
C LEU A 242 -8.85 -3.24 -2.40
N LEU A 243 -9.63 -3.45 -3.45
CA LEU A 243 -9.42 -2.82 -4.76
C LEU A 243 -10.62 -1.96 -5.16
N THR A 244 -10.33 -0.88 -5.90
CA THR A 244 -11.36 -0.08 -6.56
C THR A 244 -11.70 -0.73 -7.89
N MET A 245 -12.94 -1.20 -8.03
CA MET A 245 -13.44 -1.89 -9.20
C MET A 245 -14.30 -0.94 -10.05
N PRO A 246 -14.11 -0.90 -11.37
CA PRO A 246 -15.03 -0.20 -12.25
C PRO A 246 -16.41 -0.89 -12.21
N VAL A 247 -17.45 -0.09 -12.32
CA VAL A 247 -18.84 -0.58 -12.45
C VAL A 247 -19.43 -0.17 -13.80
N ALA A 248 -20.46 -0.85 -14.23
CA ALA A 248 -21.09 -0.55 -15.51
C ALA A 248 -21.68 0.87 -15.51
N PHE A 249 -21.46 1.65 -16.56
CA PHE A 249 -21.89 3.06 -16.67
C PHE A 249 -23.40 3.26 -16.45
N ASN A 250 -24.21 2.27 -16.76
CA ASN A 250 -25.67 2.33 -16.55
C ASN A 250 -26.06 2.36 -15.06
N THR A 251 -25.14 2.09 -14.13
CA THR A 251 -25.38 2.22 -12.68
C THR A 251 -25.35 3.67 -12.21
N GLY A 252 -24.80 4.59 -12.99
CA GLY A 252 -24.58 5.98 -12.61
C GLY A 252 -23.38 6.21 -11.70
N TYR A 253 -22.54 5.18 -11.51
CA TYR A 253 -21.30 5.25 -10.70
C TYR A 253 -20.10 4.86 -11.56
N ASP A 254 -18.92 5.40 -11.23
CA ASP A 254 -17.68 5.06 -11.93
C ASP A 254 -17.03 3.80 -11.34
N SER A 255 -17.11 3.64 -10.02
CA SER A 255 -16.38 2.59 -9.32
C SER A 255 -16.95 2.27 -7.94
N VAL A 256 -16.54 1.14 -7.40
CA VAL A 256 -16.83 0.69 -6.03
C VAL A 256 -15.58 0.09 -5.41
N VAL A 257 -15.35 0.32 -4.12
CA VAL A 257 -14.33 -0.41 -3.36
C VAL A 257 -14.90 -1.77 -2.97
N SER A 258 -14.18 -2.83 -3.28
CA SER A 258 -14.60 -4.21 -2.98
C SER A 258 -13.43 -5.07 -2.54
N ASN A 259 -13.75 -6.13 -1.79
CA ASN A 259 -12.79 -7.18 -1.46
C ASN A 259 -12.70 -8.17 -2.62
N VAL A 260 -11.72 -7.99 -3.51
CA VAL A 260 -11.56 -8.79 -4.71
C VAL A 260 -10.12 -9.25 -4.89
N GLY A 261 -9.98 -10.54 -5.18
CA GLY A 261 -8.70 -11.09 -5.54
C GLY A 261 -7.83 -11.56 -4.39
N ASN A 262 -6.82 -12.29 -4.78
CA ASN A 262 -5.82 -12.86 -3.88
C ASN A 262 -4.42 -12.63 -4.47
N LEU A 263 -3.47 -12.39 -3.57
CA LEU A 263 -2.06 -12.18 -3.89
C LEU A 263 -1.21 -13.18 -3.13
N MET A 264 -0.21 -13.75 -3.78
CA MET A 264 0.82 -14.58 -3.17
C MET A 264 2.16 -13.85 -3.22
N ASN A 265 2.90 -13.90 -2.12
CA ASN A 265 4.30 -13.48 -2.05
C ASN A 265 5.11 -14.60 -1.40
N GLN A 266 6.23 -14.95 -1.99
CA GLN A 266 7.18 -15.89 -1.40
C GLN A 266 8.60 -15.46 -1.70
N GLY A 267 9.51 -15.78 -0.79
CA GLY A 267 10.88 -15.37 -0.97
C GLY A 267 11.79 -15.92 0.10
N PHE A 268 13.06 -15.63 -0.07
CA PHE A 268 14.07 -15.90 0.94
C PHE A 268 14.94 -14.66 1.17
N GLU A 269 15.44 -14.56 2.39
CA GLU A 269 16.36 -13.52 2.83
C GLU A 269 17.54 -14.18 3.52
N VAL A 270 18.76 -13.77 3.16
CA VAL A 270 20.00 -14.30 3.72
C VAL A 270 20.87 -13.13 4.13
N THR A 271 21.31 -13.14 5.38
CA THR A 271 22.32 -12.19 5.89
C THR A 271 23.53 -12.97 6.38
N LEU A 272 24.68 -12.61 5.84
CA LEU A 272 25.99 -13.14 6.23
C LEU A 272 26.79 -12.02 6.91
N GLY A 273 27.21 -12.24 8.15
CA GLY A 273 28.12 -11.36 8.84
C GLY A 273 29.47 -12.04 9.05
N ALA A 274 30.57 -11.32 8.86
CA ALA A 274 31.91 -11.83 9.11
C ALA A 274 32.78 -10.79 9.81
N VAL A 275 33.54 -11.25 10.79
CA VAL A 275 34.57 -10.48 11.50
C VAL A 275 35.91 -11.18 11.32
N PRO A 276 36.60 -11.05 10.14
CA PRO A 276 37.83 -11.72 9.85
C PRO A 276 38.96 -11.31 10.82
N PHE A 277 38.98 -10.05 11.18
CA PHE A 277 39.97 -9.49 12.10
C PHE A 277 39.28 -8.82 13.29
N ALA A 278 39.67 -9.19 14.49
CA ALA A 278 39.11 -8.67 15.75
C ALA A 278 40.27 -8.42 16.74
N GLY A 279 41.07 -7.38 16.51
CA GLY A 279 42.22 -6.99 17.31
C GLY A 279 42.43 -5.49 17.31
N LYS A 280 43.70 -5.04 17.28
CA LYS A 280 44.04 -3.60 17.09
C LYS A 280 43.44 -3.07 15.77
N PHE A 281 43.38 -3.90 14.74
CA PHE A 281 42.61 -3.70 13.53
C PHE A 281 41.36 -4.59 13.58
N SER A 282 40.19 -3.99 13.39
CA SER A 282 38.91 -4.71 13.33
C SER A 282 38.29 -4.47 11.97
N TRP A 283 37.81 -5.54 11.34
CA TRP A 283 37.09 -5.48 10.08
C TRP A 283 35.80 -6.28 10.18
N ASN A 284 34.67 -5.59 9.99
CA ASN A 284 33.34 -6.18 9.98
C ASN A 284 32.79 -6.10 8.54
N MET A 285 32.18 -7.18 8.10
CA MET A 285 31.57 -7.31 6.78
C MET A 285 30.16 -7.86 6.96
N ASP A 286 29.19 -7.22 6.31
CA ASP A 286 27.81 -7.70 6.25
C ASP A 286 27.38 -7.77 4.78
N PHE A 287 26.78 -8.90 4.41
CA PHE A 287 26.22 -9.14 3.09
C PHE A 287 24.78 -9.59 3.25
N THR A 288 23.85 -8.89 2.57
CA THR A 288 22.43 -9.24 2.58
C THR A 288 21.94 -9.52 1.17
N LEU A 289 21.23 -10.62 0.99
CA LEU A 289 20.56 -11.02 -0.25
C LEU A 289 19.10 -11.31 0.03
N GLY A 290 18.21 -10.68 -0.74
CA GLY A 290 16.78 -10.95 -0.70
C GLY A 290 16.25 -11.29 -2.09
N TYR A 291 15.37 -12.27 -2.15
CA TYR A 291 14.58 -12.59 -3.35
C TYR A 291 13.11 -12.67 -2.99
N ASN A 292 12.28 -11.98 -3.75
CA ASN A 292 10.82 -12.02 -3.60
C ASN A 292 10.15 -12.26 -4.95
N LYS A 293 9.22 -13.21 -4.98
CA LYS A 293 8.27 -13.41 -6.08
C LYS A 293 6.87 -13.07 -5.57
N ASN A 294 6.17 -12.19 -6.29
CA ASN A 294 4.74 -11.95 -6.04
C ASN A 294 3.92 -12.35 -7.28
N GLU A 295 2.67 -12.71 -7.07
CA GLU A 295 1.77 -13.18 -8.11
C GLU A 295 0.31 -12.98 -7.69
N ILE A 296 -0.49 -12.39 -8.57
CA ILE A 296 -1.96 -12.34 -8.41
C ILE A 296 -2.49 -13.74 -8.71
N THR A 297 -3.09 -14.37 -7.72
CA THR A 297 -3.53 -15.78 -7.86
C THR A 297 -5.01 -15.90 -8.23
N ASN A 298 -5.80 -14.85 -8.02
CA ASN A 298 -7.21 -14.81 -8.37
C ASN A 298 -7.73 -13.37 -8.34
N LEU A 299 -8.60 -12.98 -9.27
CA LEU A 299 -9.30 -11.70 -9.31
C LEU A 299 -10.83 -11.86 -9.15
N ALA A 300 -11.30 -12.99 -8.61
CA ALA A 300 -12.68 -13.26 -8.21
C ALA A 300 -13.73 -13.00 -9.31
N GLY A 301 -13.45 -13.46 -10.53
CA GLY A 301 -14.40 -13.39 -11.65
C GLY A 301 -14.67 -11.98 -12.16
N SER A 302 -13.91 -10.98 -11.72
CA SER A 302 -13.86 -9.68 -12.38
C SER A 302 -13.35 -9.94 -13.80
N GLN A 303 -14.20 -9.67 -14.76
CA GLN A 303 -13.81 -9.78 -16.16
C GLN A 303 -12.63 -8.86 -16.40
N GLU A 304 -11.57 -9.44 -16.96
CA GLU A 304 -10.46 -8.71 -17.55
C GLU A 304 -9.56 -7.94 -16.57
N ASN A 305 -8.39 -7.69 -17.03
CA ASN A 305 -7.30 -6.98 -16.42
C ASN A 305 -7.72 -5.64 -15.82
N LEU A 306 -7.50 -5.43 -14.54
CA LEU A 306 -7.70 -4.13 -13.92
C LEU A 306 -6.57 -3.20 -14.34
N ARG A 307 -6.91 -2.13 -15.02
CA ARG A 307 -5.94 -1.14 -15.50
C ARG A 307 -5.79 -0.01 -14.51
N GLY A 308 -4.54 0.33 -14.22
CA GLY A 308 -4.21 1.41 -13.30
C GLY A 308 -4.45 2.81 -13.88
N ASN A 309 -4.31 3.81 -13.02
CA ASN A 309 -4.59 5.20 -13.35
C ASN A 309 -3.67 5.77 -14.44
N SER A 310 -4.15 6.78 -15.15
CA SER A 310 -3.38 7.58 -16.11
C SER A 310 -2.26 8.37 -15.42
N ILE A 311 -1.05 8.32 -15.94
CA ILE A 311 0.08 9.19 -15.55
C ILE A 311 0.63 9.89 -16.78
N LEU A 312 0.83 11.21 -16.69
CA LEU A 312 1.45 12.04 -17.72
C LEU A 312 0.79 11.89 -19.11
N GLY A 313 -0.53 11.72 -19.17
CA GLY A 313 -1.27 11.55 -20.42
C GLY A 313 -1.21 10.13 -21.02
N ILE A 314 -0.56 9.18 -20.35
CA ILE A 314 -0.61 7.75 -20.68
C ILE A 314 -1.83 7.16 -19.99
N THR A 315 -2.79 6.69 -20.76
CA THR A 315 -4.13 6.33 -20.25
C THR A 315 -4.13 5.14 -19.32
N TYR A 316 -3.24 4.17 -19.45
CA TYR A 316 -3.09 3.02 -18.55
C TYR A 316 -1.66 2.52 -18.68
N TRP A 317 -0.88 2.58 -17.61
CA TRP A 317 0.52 2.18 -17.64
C TRP A 317 0.83 0.98 -16.73
N THR A 318 -0.13 0.56 -15.91
CA THR A 318 -0.04 -0.66 -15.12
C THR A 318 -1.28 -1.51 -15.31
N GLU A 319 -1.10 -2.80 -15.20
CA GLU A 319 -2.15 -3.80 -15.31
C GLU A 319 -2.05 -4.81 -14.16
N ILE A 320 -3.20 -5.16 -13.59
CA ILE A 320 -3.34 -6.23 -12.60
C ILE A 320 -4.03 -7.40 -13.31
N THR A 321 -3.30 -8.50 -13.48
CA THR A 321 -3.74 -9.69 -14.22
C THR A 321 -3.42 -10.94 -13.43
N GLU A 322 -4.29 -11.95 -13.47
CA GLU A 322 -4.00 -13.25 -12.85
C GLU A 322 -2.75 -13.89 -13.43
N GLY A 323 -1.95 -14.52 -12.57
CA GLY A 323 -0.68 -15.15 -12.92
C GLY A 323 0.49 -14.18 -13.12
N GLN A 324 0.27 -12.88 -12.99
CA GLN A 324 1.32 -11.85 -13.12
C GLN A 324 1.64 -11.17 -11.78
N PRO A 325 2.83 -10.58 -11.65
CA PRO A 325 3.14 -9.72 -10.51
C PRO A 325 2.21 -8.52 -10.42
N ILE A 326 1.90 -8.07 -9.19
CA ILE A 326 1.20 -6.81 -8.99
C ILE A 326 2.07 -5.64 -9.49
N GLY A 327 1.46 -4.69 -10.20
CA GLY A 327 2.20 -3.55 -10.77
C GLY A 327 2.93 -3.87 -12.06
N THR A 328 2.52 -4.92 -12.79
CA THR A 328 3.02 -5.21 -14.13
C THR A 328 2.84 -3.98 -15.02
N ILE A 329 3.93 -3.55 -15.64
CA ILE A 329 3.91 -2.41 -16.56
C ILE A 329 3.23 -2.84 -17.86
N TYR A 330 2.20 -2.10 -18.24
CA TYR A 330 1.47 -2.30 -19.48
C TYR A 330 1.77 -1.16 -20.46
N GLY A 331 2.00 -1.49 -21.71
CA GLY A 331 2.27 -0.48 -22.72
C GLY A 331 2.45 -1.06 -24.11
N TYR A 332 2.54 -0.16 -25.06
CA TYR A 332 2.78 -0.55 -26.45
C TYR A 332 4.26 -0.92 -26.64
N LYS A 333 4.51 -2.10 -27.18
CA LYS A 333 5.86 -2.51 -27.58
C LYS A 333 6.28 -1.69 -28.79
N THR A 334 7.43 -1.04 -28.71
CA THR A 334 7.96 -0.23 -29.81
C THR A 334 8.91 -1.04 -30.69
N ASP A 335 8.93 -0.71 -31.97
CA ASP A 335 9.79 -1.31 -33.00
C ASP A 335 10.62 -0.24 -33.73
N GLY A 336 11.21 0.65 -32.94
CA GLY A 336 12.07 1.72 -33.43
C GLY A 336 11.31 2.97 -33.88
N ILE A 337 11.90 3.73 -34.82
CA ILE A 337 11.42 5.00 -35.34
C ILE A 337 11.25 4.87 -36.86
N VAL A 338 10.19 5.45 -37.39
CA VAL A 338 9.92 5.52 -38.85
C VAL A 338 11.06 6.28 -39.53
N GLN A 339 11.76 5.58 -40.43
CA GLN A 339 12.90 6.16 -41.15
C GLN A 339 12.46 7.04 -42.32
N LEU A 340 13.33 7.94 -42.70
CA LEU A 340 13.09 8.80 -43.89
C LEU A 340 12.99 7.91 -45.13
N GLY A 341 11.89 8.04 -45.90
CA GLY A 341 11.64 7.22 -47.09
C GLY A 341 11.04 5.82 -46.81
N GLU A 342 10.77 5.48 -45.58
CA GLU A 342 10.08 4.23 -45.24
C GLU A 342 8.60 4.29 -45.66
N ASP A 343 8.09 3.17 -46.18
CA ASP A 343 6.66 3.05 -46.50
C ASP A 343 5.83 3.04 -45.22
N LEU A 344 4.91 3.97 -45.10
CA LEU A 344 4.03 4.12 -43.92
C LEU A 344 2.80 3.23 -43.99
N SER A 345 2.54 2.59 -45.13
CA SER A 345 1.41 1.68 -45.32
C SER A 345 1.64 0.39 -44.49
N GLY A 346 0.76 0.07 -43.59
CA GLY A 346 0.92 -1.12 -42.75
C GLY A 346 1.63 -0.92 -41.42
N ILE A 347 2.20 0.26 -41.16
CA ILE A 347 2.74 0.56 -39.83
C ILE A 347 1.58 0.91 -38.86
N PRO A 348 1.41 0.20 -37.73
CA PRO A 348 0.36 0.50 -36.75
C PRO A 348 0.50 1.90 -36.17
N PHE A 349 -0.60 2.65 -36.12
CA PHE A 349 -0.65 3.99 -35.54
C PHE A 349 -1.96 4.21 -34.77
N PHE A 350 -1.98 5.23 -33.91
CA PHE A 350 -3.18 5.57 -33.16
C PHE A 350 -4.24 6.22 -34.05
N ALA A 351 -5.48 5.78 -33.92
CA ALA A 351 -6.63 6.35 -34.62
C ALA A 351 -6.68 7.87 -34.46
N GLY A 352 -6.87 8.58 -35.56
CA GLY A 352 -6.92 10.06 -35.62
C GLY A 352 -5.57 10.77 -35.65
N LYS A 353 -4.43 10.05 -35.70
CA LYS A 353 -3.10 10.64 -35.93
C LYS A 353 -2.58 10.25 -37.30
N THR A 354 -1.90 11.17 -37.97
CA THR A 354 -1.16 10.88 -39.20
C THR A 354 0.26 10.49 -38.84
N LEU A 355 0.68 9.28 -39.22
CA LEU A 355 2.05 8.81 -39.03
C LEU A 355 3.02 9.60 -39.93
N ARG A 356 4.17 9.99 -39.40
CA ARG A 356 5.21 10.74 -40.07
C ARG A 356 6.58 10.10 -39.88
N HIS A 357 7.52 10.37 -40.78
CA HIS A 357 8.91 10.03 -40.57
C HIS A 357 9.44 10.70 -39.30
N GLY A 358 10.11 9.93 -38.44
CA GLY A 358 10.53 10.34 -37.11
C GLY A 358 9.57 9.94 -35.97
N ASP A 359 8.37 9.50 -36.29
CA ASP A 359 7.43 8.97 -35.27
C ASP A 359 7.85 7.56 -34.80
N ARG A 360 7.38 7.20 -33.62
CA ARG A 360 7.66 5.88 -33.03
C ARG A 360 6.80 4.80 -33.68
N LYS A 361 7.44 3.71 -34.12
CA LYS A 361 6.75 2.51 -34.58
C LYS A 361 6.30 1.62 -33.43
N TYR A 362 5.18 0.97 -33.59
CA TYR A 362 4.64 0.00 -32.63
C TYR A 362 4.52 -1.38 -33.26
N VAL A 363 4.76 -2.42 -32.46
CA VAL A 363 4.58 -3.80 -32.91
C VAL A 363 3.07 -4.08 -33.01
N ASN A 364 2.64 -4.58 -34.18
CA ASN A 364 1.31 -5.18 -34.30
C ASN A 364 1.32 -6.56 -33.65
N LYS A 365 0.47 -6.79 -32.65
CA LYS A 365 0.35 -8.10 -31.99
C LYS A 365 -0.75 -8.98 -32.61
N ASN A 366 -1.45 -8.48 -33.60
CA ASN A 366 -2.55 -9.21 -34.25
C ASN A 366 -2.09 -9.91 -35.55
N ASP A 367 -0.81 -9.82 -35.89
CA ASP A 367 -0.19 -10.53 -36.99
C ASP A 367 0.50 -11.82 -36.54
#